data_0493f7a14de8476fd6c6a3c839680e9c
#
_entry.id   0493f7a14de8476fd6c6a3c839680e9c
#
_cell.length_a   1.000
_cell.length_b   1.000
_cell.length_c   1.000
_cell.angle_alpha   90.00
_cell.angle_beta   90.00
_cell.angle_gamma   90.00
#
_symmetry.space_group_name_H-M   'P 1'
#
loop_
_entity.id
_entity.type
_entity.pdbx_description
1 polymer ?
#
loop_
_entity_poly.entity_id
_entity_poly.type
_entity_poly.pdbx_seq_one_letter_code
_entity_poly.pdbx_strand_id
1 'polypeptide(L)'
;LGANLLSIFVPSYFLTVTKVLNFIYYFYVCFNVIGEEKSNKIDEPINKYASLIERDMNVETVKHFMKSMIERLPPREAFMLKFESIGYSNHVKFYQGSKNKERAYLVLELIEQKMSDRTKIDEFTIEHVCPDSQGEENACIGNLIPLEKGLNDRCEDNIVQDKIKIYEDSGFSTARKLAKRIEKDDGIFDSKKRSSYLGKMLYDDIVNYLNEGNIEK
;
A
#
# COMPACT_ATOMS: atom_id res chain seq x y z
N LEU A 1 10.86 39.16 -19.69
CA LEU A 1 10.68 37.89 -20.42
C LEU A 1 11.29 36.69 -19.63
N GLY A 2 12.29 36.88 -18.75
CA GLY A 2 12.93 35.79 -17.99
C GLY A 2 12.13 35.28 -16.75
N ALA A 3 11.31 36.14 -16.14
CA ALA A 3 10.57 35.81 -14.90
C ALA A 3 9.36 34.85 -15.13
N ASN A 4 8.80 34.87 -16.34
CA ASN A 4 7.64 34.01 -16.67
C ASN A 4 7.99 32.57 -17.07
N LEU A 5 9.21 32.31 -17.51
CA LEU A 5 9.65 30.96 -17.86
C LEU A 5 9.95 30.10 -16.63
N LEU A 6 10.53 30.69 -15.57
CA LEU A 6 10.78 29.98 -14.32
C LEU A 6 9.50 29.56 -13.58
N SER A 7 8.44 30.37 -13.65
CA SER A 7 7.13 30.08 -13.02
C SER A 7 6.36 28.93 -13.68
N ILE A 8 6.66 28.61 -14.95
CA ILE A 8 5.99 27.51 -15.69
C ILE A 8 6.78 26.20 -15.54
N PHE A 9 8.12 26.26 -15.44
CA PHE A 9 8.96 25.06 -15.36
C PHE A 9 9.05 24.45 -13.93
N VAL A 10 9.07 25.28 -12.89
CA VAL A 10 9.19 24.81 -11.50
C VAL A 10 8.01 23.93 -11.05
N PRO A 11 6.73 24.25 -11.33
CA PRO A 11 5.61 23.38 -10.94
C PRO A 11 5.60 22.03 -11.64
N SER A 12 5.92 21.96 -12.94
CA SER A 12 5.92 20.69 -13.68
C SER A 12 7.09 19.78 -13.27
N TYR A 13 8.26 20.36 -13.04
CA TYR A 13 9.43 19.62 -12.52
C TYR A 13 9.16 19.04 -11.14
N PHE A 14 8.66 19.86 -10.22
CA PHE A 14 8.32 19.43 -8.86
C PHE A 14 7.26 18.32 -8.86
N LEU A 15 6.23 18.45 -9.69
CA LEU A 15 5.20 17.44 -9.86
C LEU A 15 5.78 16.11 -10.37
N THR A 16 6.71 16.15 -11.34
CA THR A 16 7.38 14.96 -11.87
C THR A 16 8.24 14.27 -10.81
N VAL A 17 9.01 15.03 -10.03
CA VAL A 17 9.83 14.48 -8.93
C VAL A 17 8.95 13.79 -7.89
N THR A 18 7.86 14.44 -7.46
CA THR A 18 6.93 13.84 -6.49
C THR A 18 6.33 12.53 -7.00
N LYS A 19 5.95 12.48 -8.27
CA LYS A 19 5.42 11.25 -8.90
C LYS A 19 6.46 10.13 -8.96
N VAL A 20 7.71 10.46 -9.29
CA VAL A 20 8.81 9.47 -9.28
C VAL A 20 9.05 8.94 -7.87
N LEU A 21 9.07 9.79 -6.86
CA LEU A 21 9.26 9.37 -5.47
C LEU A 21 8.10 8.49 -4.99
N ASN A 22 6.86 8.84 -5.30
CA ASN A 22 5.69 8.02 -4.98
C ASN A 22 5.74 6.67 -5.70
N PHE A 23 6.16 6.63 -6.97
CA PHE A 23 6.38 5.38 -7.69
C PHE A 23 7.45 4.53 -7.02
N ILE A 24 8.61 5.12 -6.66
CA ILE A 24 9.71 4.39 -6.02
C ILE A 24 9.25 3.80 -4.69
N TYR A 25 8.52 4.56 -3.88
CA TYR A 25 7.96 4.07 -2.61
C TYR A 25 6.98 2.91 -2.85
N TYR A 26 6.04 3.07 -3.79
CA TYR A 26 5.09 2.03 -4.13
C TYR A 26 5.77 0.76 -4.65
N PHE A 27 6.73 0.94 -5.56
CA PHE A 27 7.53 -0.16 -6.09
C PHE A 27 8.30 -0.87 -4.98
N TYR A 28 8.95 -0.11 -4.08
CA TYR A 28 9.67 -0.68 -2.94
C TYR A 28 8.77 -1.56 -2.08
N VAL A 29 7.57 -1.10 -1.73
CA VAL A 29 6.64 -1.91 -0.93
C VAL A 29 6.23 -3.17 -1.70
N CYS A 30 5.88 -3.05 -2.97
CA CYS A 30 5.49 -4.22 -3.77
C CYS A 30 6.64 -5.22 -4.01
N PHE A 31 7.84 -4.73 -4.27
CA PHE A 31 9.00 -5.56 -4.64
C PHE A 31 9.73 -6.13 -3.42
N ASN A 32 10.13 -5.27 -2.48
CA ASN A 32 10.94 -5.68 -1.33
C ASN A 32 10.09 -6.16 -0.15
N VAL A 33 9.02 -5.43 0.19
CA VAL A 33 8.24 -5.72 1.40
C VAL A 33 7.26 -6.86 1.15
N ILE A 34 6.47 -6.80 0.08
CA ILE A 34 5.49 -7.85 -0.25
C ILE A 34 6.18 -9.01 -0.95
N GLY A 35 6.87 -8.74 -2.05
CA GLY A 35 7.53 -9.75 -2.88
C GLY A 35 8.74 -10.44 -2.23
N GLU A 36 9.29 -9.86 -1.14
CA GLU A 36 10.53 -10.32 -0.48
C GLU A 36 11.71 -10.45 -1.45
N GLU A 37 11.70 -9.62 -2.51
CA GLU A 37 12.76 -9.62 -3.49
C GLU A 37 14.00 -8.86 -3.00
N LYS A 38 15.18 -9.34 -3.40
CA LYS A 38 16.45 -8.72 -2.99
C LYS A 38 16.73 -7.48 -3.82
N SER A 39 17.18 -6.38 -3.17
CA SER A 39 17.44 -5.09 -3.81
C SER A 39 18.50 -5.18 -4.92
N ASN A 40 19.47 -6.09 -4.84
CA ASN A 40 20.48 -6.24 -5.90
C ASN A 40 19.89 -6.63 -7.27
N LYS A 41 18.68 -7.14 -7.34
CA LYS A 41 17.98 -7.42 -8.62
C LYS A 41 17.60 -6.16 -9.40
N ILE A 42 17.62 -5.00 -8.74
CA ILE A 42 17.26 -3.71 -9.33
C ILE A 42 18.43 -2.72 -9.40
N ASP A 43 19.64 -3.10 -8.97
CA ASP A 43 20.81 -2.23 -9.00
C ASP A 43 21.17 -1.76 -10.43
N GLU A 44 21.07 -2.66 -11.41
CA GLU A 44 21.40 -2.33 -12.81
C GLU A 44 20.47 -1.25 -13.38
N PRO A 45 19.13 -1.38 -13.36
CA PRO A 45 18.28 -0.31 -13.85
C PRO A 45 18.39 0.98 -13.03
N ILE A 46 18.54 0.91 -11.70
CA ILE A 46 18.74 2.11 -10.88
C ILE A 46 19.98 2.86 -11.33
N ASN A 47 21.15 2.20 -11.42
CA ASN A 47 22.40 2.84 -11.81
C ASN A 47 22.35 3.39 -13.24
N LYS A 48 21.79 2.63 -14.18
CA LYS A 48 21.62 3.05 -15.58
C LYS A 48 20.77 4.33 -15.68
N TYR A 49 19.59 4.31 -15.08
CA TYR A 49 18.66 5.44 -15.23
C TYR A 49 19.02 6.62 -14.35
N ALA A 50 19.67 6.44 -13.20
CA ALA A 50 20.23 7.55 -12.43
C ALA A 50 21.21 8.38 -13.27
N SER A 51 22.14 7.72 -13.98
CA SER A 51 23.08 8.41 -14.87
C SER A 51 22.41 9.08 -16.07
N LEU A 52 21.34 8.51 -16.62
CA LEU A 52 20.59 9.12 -17.72
C LEU A 52 19.80 10.34 -17.25
N ILE A 53 19.13 10.24 -16.10
CA ILE A 53 18.34 11.33 -15.51
C ILE A 53 19.24 12.49 -15.07
N GLU A 54 20.45 12.20 -14.56
CA GLU A 54 21.43 13.24 -14.22
C GLU A 54 21.86 14.05 -15.44
N ARG A 55 22.00 13.42 -16.61
CA ARG A 55 22.42 14.09 -17.86
C ARG A 55 21.28 14.85 -18.53
N ASP A 56 20.12 14.25 -18.58
CA ASP A 56 18.92 14.80 -19.23
C ASP A 56 17.66 14.21 -18.61
N MET A 57 17.09 14.94 -17.66
CA MET A 57 15.84 14.56 -17.02
C MET A 57 14.65 14.93 -17.92
N ASN A 58 14.22 13.96 -18.72
CA ASN A 58 13.01 14.08 -19.52
C ASN A 58 11.97 13.00 -19.16
N VAL A 59 10.72 13.24 -19.54
CA VAL A 59 9.57 12.38 -19.21
C VAL A 59 9.75 10.95 -19.76
N GLU A 60 10.32 10.81 -20.96
CA GLU A 60 10.51 9.51 -21.58
C GLU A 60 11.57 8.67 -20.83
N THR A 61 12.66 9.28 -20.37
CA THR A 61 13.66 8.60 -19.55
C THR A 61 13.05 8.10 -18.24
N VAL A 62 12.19 8.91 -17.61
CA VAL A 62 11.48 8.52 -16.39
C VAL A 62 10.50 7.39 -16.65
N LYS A 63 9.72 7.43 -17.75
CA LYS A 63 8.82 6.33 -18.14
C LYS A 63 9.58 5.02 -18.39
N HIS A 64 10.71 5.08 -19.07
CA HIS A 64 11.55 3.92 -19.31
C HIS A 64 12.13 3.34 -18.02
N PHE A 65 12.55 4.21 -17.08
CA PHE A 65 12.96 3.77 -15.75
C PHE A 65 11.83 3.01 -15.05
N MET A 66 10.66 3.61 -14.93
CA MET A 66 9.52 2.99 -14.23
C MET A 66 9.11 1.66 -14.89
N LYS A 67 9.06 1.61 -16.23
CA LYS A 67 8.80 0.37 -16.98
C LYS A 67 9.82 -0.71 -16.67
N SER A 68 11.11 -0.35 -16.70
CA SER A 68 12.20 -1.28 -16.38
C SER A 68 12.11 -1.83 -14.95
N MET A 69 11.61 -1.05 -14.00
CA MET A 69 11.35 -1.50 -12.64
C MET A 69 10.15 -2.46 -12.58
N ILE A 70 9.02 -2.09 -13.20
CA ILE A 70 7.80 -2.91 -13.23
C ILE A 70 8.07 -4.30 -13.84
N GLU A 71 8.88 -4.39 -14.90
CA GLU A 71 9.27 -5.66 -15.53
C GLU A 71 10.05 -6.61 -14.59
N ARG A 72 10.52 -6.12 -13.45
CA ARG A 72 11.23 -6.91 -12.42
C ARG A 72 10.34 -7.36 -11.26
N LEU A 73 9.08 -6.94 -11.24
CA LEU A 73 8.15 -7.45 -10.23
C LEU A 73 8.01 -8.98 -10.33
N PRO A 74 7.80 -9.66 -9.21
CA PRO A 74 7.49 -11.08 -9.27
C PRO A 74 6.22 -11.33 -10.08
N PRO A 75 6.08 -12.49 -10.74
CA PRO A 75 4.83 -12.87 -11.38
C PRO A 75 3.64 -12.78 -10.42
N ARG A 76 2.45 -12.48 -10.95
CA ARG A 76 1.23 -12.24 -10.15
C ARG A 76 0.97 -13.34 -9.11
N GLU A 77 1.08 -14.58 -9.51
CA GLU A 77 0.82 -15.73 -8.63
C GLU A 77 1.80 -15.76 -7.46
N ALA A 78 3.10 -15.53 -7.72
CA ALA A 78 4.13 -15.49 -6.69
C ALA A 78 3.92 -14.28 -5.75
N PHE A 79 3.56 -13.12 -6.30
CA PHE A 79 3.21 -11.93 -5.50
C PHE A 79 2.01 -12.20 -4.59
N MET A 80 0.94 -12.81 -5.11
CA MET A 80 -0.27 -13.11 -4.36
C MET A 80 0.00 -14.06 -3.19
N LEU A 81 0.79 -15.13 -3.41
CA LEU A 81 1.19 -16.05 -2.33
C LEU A 81 1.94 -15.32 -1.21
N LYS A 82 2.86 -14.42 -1.57
CA LYS A 82 3.61 -13.60 -0.61
C LYS A 82 2.71 -12.60 0.11
N PHE A 83 1.81 -11.94 -0.60
CA PHE A 83 0.87 -10.99 -0.02
C PHE A 83 -0.06 -11.68 0.99
N GLU A 84 -0.63 -12.81 0.65
CA GLU A 84 -1.55 -13.56 1.51
C GLU A 84 -0.86 -14.15 2.76
N SER A 85 0.48 -14.29 2.73
CA SER A 85 1.27 -14.69 3.90
C SER A 85 1.58 -13.55 4.89
N ILE A 86 1.26 -12.29 4.53
CA ILE A 86 1.47 -11.14 5.41
C ILE A 86 0.42 -11.16 6.51
N GLY A 87 0.85 -10.86 7.71
CA GLY A 87 -0.03 -10.72 8.86
C GLY A 87 0.70 -10.22 10.09
N TYR A 88 -0.07 -9.93 11.13
CA TYR A 88 0.42 -9.55 12.43
C TYR A 88 -0.55 -10.02 13.51
N SER A 89 -0.02 -10.48 14.64
CA SER A 89 -0.79 -10.85 15.81
C SER A 89 0.09 -10.83 17.04
N ASN A 90 -0.49 -10.52 18.20
CA ASN A 90 0.15 -10.69 19.50
C ASN A 90 -0.06 -12.11 20.06
N HIS A 91 -1.00 -12.88 19.52
CA HIS A 91 -1.42 -14.19 20.01
C HIS A 91 -0.87 -15.34 19.15
N VAL A 92 -0.75 -15.14 17.84
CA VAL A 92 -0.31 -16.19 16.91
C VAL A 92 1.21 -16.13 16.72
N LYS A 93 1.93 -17.12 17.25
CA LYS A 93 3.41 -17.16 17.30
C LYS A 93 4.08 -16.85 15.95
N PHE A 94 3.56 -17.39 14.85
CA PHE A 94 4.13 -17.18 13.51
C PHE A 94 4.07 -15.71 13.07
N TYR A 95 3.06 -14.96 13.50
CA TYR A 95 2.82 -13.57 13.15
C TYR A 95 3.29 -12.56 14.18
N GLN A 96 3.88 -13.02 15.30
CA GLN A 96 4.44 -12.16 16.35
C GLN A 96 5.72 -11.45 15.90
N GLY A 97 6.03 -10.35 16.60
CA GLY A 97 7.30 -9.63 16.51
C GLY A 97 7.26 -8.37 15.65
N SER A 98 8.25 -7.51 15.88
CA SER A 98 8.34 -6.19 15.26
C SER A 98 8.40 -6.25 13.74
N LYS A 99 9.14 -7.21 13.19
CA LYS A 99 9.29 -7.38 11.73
C LYS A 99 7.94 -7.63 11.03
N ASN A 100 7.10 -8.50 11.57
CA ASN A 100 5.77 -8.78 11.02
C ASN A 100 4.86 -7.55 11.17
N LYS A 101 4.92 -6.89 12.34
CA LYS A 101 4.17 -5.65 12.59
C LYS A 101 4.55 -4.55 11.61
N GLU A 102 5.85 -4.28 11.42
CA GLU A 102 6.36 -3.28 10.49
C GLU A 102 5.96 -3.60 9.04
N ARG A 103 6.06 -4.87 8.65
CA ARG A 103 5.64 -5.31 7.32
C ARG A 103 4.15 -5.09 7.09
N ALA A 104 3.31 -5.49 8.03
CA ALA A 104 1.87 -5.26 7.96
C ALA A 104 1.54 -3.77 7.96
N TYR A 105 2.23 -2.96 8.78
CA TYR A 105 2.06 -1.52 8.85
C TYR A 105 2.33 -0.84 7.51
N LEU A 106 3.48 -1.11 6.87
CA LEU A 106 3.84 -0.54 5.56
C LEU A 106 2.84 -0.92 4.46
N VAL A 107 2.34 -2.16 4.49
CA VAL A 107 1.34 -2.62 3.52
C VAL A 107 -0.01 -1.94 3.75
N LEU A 108 -0.44 -1.78 5.00
CA LEU A 108 -1.68 -1.08 5.34
C LEU A 108 -1.60 0.42 5.01
N GLU A 109 -0.45 1.06 5.23
CA GLU A 109 -0.19 2.44 4.82
C GLU A 109 -0.36 2.60 3.31
N LEU A 110 0.25 1.71 2.50
CA LEU A 110 0.11 1.73 1.04
C LEU A 110 -1.34 1.52 0.60
N ILE A 111 -2.07 0.57 1.23
CA ILE A 111 -3.49 0.34 0.96
C ILE A 111 -4.32 1.59 1.26
N GLU A 112 -4.07 2.26 2.39
CA GLU A 112 -4.76 3.49 2.74
C GLU A 112 -4.46 4.62 1.78
N GLN A 113 -3.19 4.82 1.38
CA GLN A 113 -2.81 5.79 0.35
C GLN A 113 -3.63 5.59 -0.93
N LYS A 114 -3.74 4.35 -1.40
CA LYS A 114 -4.50 4.01 -2.60
C LYS A 114 -6.01 4.20 -2.44
N MET A 115 -6.55 3.88 -1.28
CA MET A 115 -7.99 4.02 -1.02
C MET A 115 -8.43 5.45 -0.73
N SER A 116 -7.55 6.30 -0.20
CA SER A 116 -7.85 7.69 0.16
C SER A 116 -7.41 8.72 -0.88
N ASP A 117 -6.62 8.31 -1.87
CA ASP A 117 -5.93 9.19 -2.83
C ASP A 117 -5.03 10.22 -2.12
N ARG A 118 -4.43 9.83 -1.01
CA ARG A 118 -3.48 10.64 -0.23
C ARG A 118 -2.08 10.08 -0.33
N THR A 119 -1.09 10.96 -0.41
CA THR A 119 0.34 10.58 -0.42
C THR A 119 0.93 10.47 0.98
N LYS A 120 0.32 11.14 1.95
CA LYS A 120 0.71 11.08 3.36
C LYS A 120 -0.43 10.57 4.19
N ILE A 121 -0.16 9.55 4.98
CA ILE A 121 -1.10 8.94 5.92
C ILE A 121 -0.70 9.33 7.34
N ASP A 122 -1.67 9.65 8.16
CA ASP A 122 -1.47 9.93 9.58
C ASP A 122 -1.07 8.64 10.32
N GLU A 123 -0.43 8.79 11.47
CA GLU A 123 -0.09 7.64 12.33
C GLU A 123 -1.34 6.87 12.72
N PHE A 124 -1.25 5.55 12.67
CA PHE A 124 -2.34 4.65 13.01
C PHE A 124 -1.86 3.46 13.85
N THR A 125 -2.80 2.77 14.45
CA THR A 125 -2.61 1.45 15.05
C THR A 125 -3.21 0.38 14.15
N ILE A 126 -2.68 -0.84 14.23
CA ILE A 126 -3.24 -1.97 13.50
C ILE A 126 -4.40 -2.53 14.31
N GLU A 127 -5.59 -2.50 13.72
CA GLU A 127 -6.81 -3.08 14.26
C GLU A 127 -7.10 -4.44 13.60
N HIS A 128 -7.52 -5.42 14.41
CA HIS A 128 -8.02 -6.72 13.96
C HIS A 128 -9.54 -6.69 13.86
N VAL A 129 -10.08 -6.82 12.66
CA VAL A 129 -11.54 -6.82 12.42
C VAL A 129 -12.22 -7.93 13.20
N CYS A 130 -11.74 -9.17 13.05
CA CYS A 130 -12.04 -10.27 13.95
C CYS A 130 -10.88 -10.39 14.96
N PRO A 131 -11.15 -10.52 16.27
CA PRO A 131 -10.11 -10.61 17.28
C PRO A 131 -9.11 -11.73 16.96
N ASP A 132 -7.81 -11.43 17.02
CA ASP A 132 -6.73 -12.41 16.74
C ASP A 132 -6.57 -13.44 17.85
N SER A 133 -7.15 -13.18 19.03
CA SER A 133 -7.27 -14.14 20.13
C SER A 133 -8.22 -15.31 19.84
N GLN A 134 -9.11 -15.15 18.83
CA GLN A 134 -10.16 -16.13 18.51
C GLN A 134 -9.78 -17.14 17.41
N GLY A 135 -8.66 -16.97 16.72
CA GLY A 135 -8.21 -17.89 15.67
C GLY A 135 -6.96 -17.42 14.94
N GLU A 136 -6.12 -18.39 14.53
CA GLU A 136 -4.88 -18.09 13.79
C GLU A 136 -5.13 -17.40 12.45
N GLU A 137 -6.26 -17.71 11.80
CA GLU A 137 -6.71 -17.09 10.54
C GLU A 137 -6.95 -15.59 10.67
N ASN A 138 -7.21 -15.11 11.90
CA ASN A 138 -7.45 -13.70 12.17
C ASN A 138 -6.17 -12.85 12.19
N ALA A 139 -4.98 -13.47 12.09
CA ALA A 139 -3.72 -12.76 11.98
C ALA A 139 -3.41 -12.24 10.56
N CYS A 140 -4.13 -12.69 9.52
CA CYS A 140 -3.83 -12.39 8.11
C CYS A 140 -4.08 -10.91 7.77
N ILE A 141 -3.37 -10.41 6.75
CA ILE A 141 -3.47 -9.02 6.27
C ILE A 141 -4.91 -8.61 5.91
N GLY A 142 -5.72 -9.55 5.43
CA GLY A 142 -7.13 -9.31 5.12
C GLY A 142 -8.00 -9.00 6.33
N ASN A 143 -7.57 -9.37 7.53
CA ASN A 143 -8.23 -9.04 8.79
C ASN A 143 -7.73 -7.74 9.44
N LEU A 144 -6.70 -7.09 8.85
CA LEU A 144 -6.07 -5.92 9.44
C LEU A 144 -6.53 -4.64 8.74
N ILE A 145 -6.72 -3.57 9.53
CA ILE A 145 -6.99 -2.22 9.03
C ILE A 145 -6.19 -1.17 9.83
N PRO A 146 -5.85 -0.02 9.20
CA PRO A 146 -5.39 1.14 9.93
C PRO A 146 -6.56 1.76 10.70
N LEU A 147 -6.33 2.12 11.95
CA LEU A 147 -7.33 2.78 12.78
C LEU A 147 -6.63 3.75 13.75
N GLU A 148 -7.28 4.85 14.09
CA GLU A 148 -6.83 5.77 15.11
C GLU A 148 -6.77 5.05 16.47
N LYS A 149 -5.74 5.37 17.27
CA LYS A 149 -5.54 4.70 18.55
C LYS A 149 -6.80 4.75 19.44
N GLY A 150 -7.44 5.92 19.56
CA GLY A 150 -8.64 6.06 20.39
C GLY A 150 -9.86 5.28 19.90
N LEU A 151 -9.99 5.06 18.59
CA LEU A 151 -11.04 4.22 18.01
C LEU A 151 -10.69 2.74 18.16
N ASN A 152 -9.43 2.39 17.99
CA ASN A 152 -8.94 1.02 18.19
C ASN A 152 -9.11 0.58 19.65
N ASP A 153 -8.78 1.44 20.61
CA ASP A 153 -8.98 1.18 22.05
C ASP A 153 -10.48 0.93 22.38
N ARG A 154 -11.43 1.46 21.58
CA ARG A 154 -12.89 1.20 21.71
C ARG A 154 -13.33 -0.11 21.05
N CYS A 155 -12.56 -0.62 20.10
CA CYS A 155 -12.89 -1.88 19.41
C CYS A 155 -12.73 -3.09 20.33
N GLU A 156 -11.70 -3.12 21.17
CA GLU A 156 -11.38 -4.24 22.06
C GLU A 156 -11.54 -5.62 21.34
N ASP A 157 -12.06 -6.61 22.03
CA ASP A 157 -12.39 -7.93 21.48
C ASP A 157 -13.84 -8.05 21.01
N ASN A 158 -14.48 -6.91 20.68
CA ASN A 158 -15.86 -6.89 20.20
C ASN A 158 -16.01 -7.66 18.87
N ILE A 159 -17.21 -8.15 18.64
CA ILE A 159 -17.57 -8.77 17.36
C ILE A 159 -17.63 -7.73 16.24
N VAL A 160 -17.49 -8.17 14.99
CA VAL A 160 -17.41 -7.30 13.81
C VAL A 160 -18.59 -6.32 13.72
N GLN A 161 -19.81 -6.78 14.03
CA GLN A 161 -21.03 -5.98 13.96
C GLN A 161 -21.00 -4.76 14.90
N ASP A 162 -20.43 -4.92 16.10
CA ASP A 162 -20.33 -3.83 17.08
C ASP A 162 -19.25 -2.80 16.71
N LYS A 163 -18.27 -3.20 15.91
CA LYS A 163 -17.19 -2.34 15.41
C LYS A 163 -17.57 -1.47 14.20
N ILE A 164 -18.66 -1.78 13.48
CA ILE A 164 -19.05 -1.07 12.25
C ILE A 164 -19.16 0.43 12.48
N LYS A 165 -19.90 0.87 13.51
CA LYS A 165 -20.06 2.30 13.82
C LYS A 165 -18.74 2.98 14.20
N ILE A 166 -17.82 2.25 14.84
CA ILE A 166 -16.50 2.77 15.18
C ILE A 166 -15.69 3.01 13.90
N TYR A 167 -15.78 2.09 12.94
CA TYR A 167 -15.08 2.23 11.65
C TYR A 167 -15.66 3.35 10.78
N GLU A 168 -16.95 3.64 10.87
CA GLU A 168 -17.59 4.78 10.20
C GLU A 168 -17.07 6.13 10.70
N ASP A 169 -16.77 6.23 12.00
CA ASP A 169 -16.21 7.44 12.64
C ASP A 169 -14.74 7.70 12.26
N SER A 170 -14.05 6.73 11.64
CA SER A 170 -12.62 6.82 11.30
C SER A 170 -12.33 7.84 10.20
N GLY A 171 -11.20 8.54 10.31
CA GLY A 171 -10.58 9.34 9.25
C GLY A 171 -9.99 8.48 8.12
N PHE A 172 -9.74 7.17 8.37
CA PHE A 172 -9.17 6.26 7.37
C PHE A 172 -10.23 5.75 6.39
N SER A 173 -9.97 5.89 5.10
CA SER A 173 -10.85 5.42 4.02
C SER A 173 -11.01 3.91 4.03
N THR A 174 -9.96 3.18 4.39
CA THR A 174 -9.96 1.72 4.50
C THR A 174 -11.01 1.25 5.52
N ALA A 175 -11.05 1.87 6.70
CA ALA A 175 -12.00 1.53 7.76
C ALA A 175 -13.46 1.84 7.33
N ARG A 176 -13.72 3.06 6.86
CA ARG A 176 -15.07 3.46 6.39
C ARG A 176 -15.59 2.62 5.22
N LYS A 177 -14.72 2.29 4.25
CA LYS A 177 -15.11 1.43 3.11
C LYS A 177 -15.40 0.01 3.58
N LEU A 178 -14.64 -0.48 4.58
CA LEU A 178 -14.89 -1.79 5.17
C LEU A 178 -16.23 -1.84 5.90
N ALA A 179 -16.56 -0.83 6.74
CA ALA A 179 -17.85 -0.73 7.42
C ALA A 179 -19.00 -0.87 6.43
N LYS A 180 -19.01 -0.02 5.38
CA LYS A 180 -20.02 -0.05 4.32
C LYS A 180 -20.12 -1.40 3.60
N ARG A 181 -18.98 -2.09 3.43
CA ARG A 181 -18.95 -3.40 2.79
C ARG A 181 -19.58 -4.46 3.66
N ILE A 182 -19.25 -4.49 4.96
CA ILE A 182 -19.79 -5.44 5.92
C ILE A 182 -21.31 -5.25 6.04
N GLU A 183 -21.80 -4.00 6.12
CA GLU A 183 -23.24 -3.72 6.14
C GLU A 183 -23.95 -4.22 4.89
N LYS A 184 -23.36 -3.98 3.69
CA LYS A 184 -23.92 -4.45 2.42
C LYS A 184 -23.97 -5.98 2.30
N ASP A 185 -23.03 -6.66 2.93
CA ASP A 185 -22.92 -8.13 2.91
C ASP A 185 -23.59 -8.75 4.16
N ASP A 186 -24.65 -8.12 4.70
CA ASP A 186 -25.48 -8.58 5.84
C ASP A 186 -24.67 -8.90 7.11
N GLY A 187 -23.62 -8.14 7.36
CA GLY A 187 -22.72 -8.31 8.51
C GLY A 187 -21.67 -9.40 8.33
N ILE A 188 -21.58 -10.01 7.14
CA ILE A 188 -20.61 -11.06 6.86
C ILE A 188 -19.25 -10.44 6.52
N PHE A 189 -18.21 -10.90 7.20
CA PHE A 189 -16.83 -10.52 6.93
C PHE A 189 -15.98 -11.76 6.59
N ASP A 190 -15.26 -11.70 5.47
CA ASP A 190 -14.37 -12.75 4.98
C ASP A 190 -12.96 -12.18 4.77
N SER A 191 -12.06 -12.43 5.72
CA SER A 191 -10.69 -11.95 5.73
C SER A 191 -9.86 -12.51 4.56
N LYS A 192 -10.08 -13.77 4.15
CA LYS A 192 -9.36 -14.41 3.03
C LYS A 192 -9.76 -13.78 1.70
N LYS A 193 -11.07 -13.59 1.49
CA LYS A 193 -11.58 -12.91 0.29
C LYS A 193 -11.07 -11.47 0.22
N ARG A 194 -10.99 -10.79 1.37
CA ARG A 194 -10.42 -9.43 1.45
C ARG A 194 -8.92 -9.43 1.18
N SER A 195 -8.13 -10.38 1.70
CA SER A 195 -6.70 -10.52 1.38
C SER A 195 -6.50 -10.63 -0.13
N SER A 196 -7.21 -11.53 -0.78
CA SER A 196 -7.11 -11.74 -2.23
C SER A 196 -7.50 -10.48 -3.02
N TYR A 197 -8.54 -9.77 -2.60
CA TYR A 197 -8.94 -8.50 -3.23
C TYR A 197 -7.84 -7.42 -3.09
N LEU A 198 -7.29 -7.22 -1.90
CA LEU A 198 -6.27 -6.21 -1.64
C LEU A 198 -4.98 -6.49 -2.39
N GLY A 199 -4.52 -7.74 -2.42
CA GLY A 199 -3.32 -8.13 -3.14
C GLY A 199 -3.47 -7.92 -4.66
N LYS A 200 -4.62 -8.29 -5.23
CA LYS A 200 -4.93 -8.03 -6.65
C LYS A 200 -4.94 -6.54 -6.95
N MET A 201 -5.60 -5.76 -6.11
CA MET A 201 -5.66 -4.30 -6.25
C MET A 201 -4.26 -3.68 -6.31
N LEU A 202 -3.37 -4.01 -5.36
CA LEU A 202 -2.02 -3.46 -5.33
C LEU A 202 -1.17 -3.92 -6.52
N TYR A 203 -1.27 -5.19 -6.90
CA TYR A 203 -0.53 -5.71 -8.04
C TYR A 203 -0.97 -5.06 -9.36
N ASP A 204 -2.27 -5.00 -9.60
CA ASP A 204 -2.81 -4.40 -10.83
C ASP A 204 -2.48 -2.92 -10.91
N ASP A 205 -2.53 -2.21 -9.80
CA ASP A 205 -2.22 -0.78 -9.69
C ASP A 205 -0.76 -0.49 -10.05
N ILE A 206 0.22 -1.24 -9.51
CA ILE A 206 1.63 -0.99 -9.83
C ILE A 206 1.96 -1.38 -11.28
N VAL A 207 1.39 -2.48 -11.79
CA VAL A 207 1.59 -2.92 -13.18
C VAL A 207 0.99 -1.92 -14.16
N ASN A 208 -0.15 -1.34 -13.83
CA ASN A 208 -0.84 -0.35 -14.66
C ASN A 208 -0.42 1.09 -14.38
N TYR A 209 0.54 1.33 -13.50
CA TYR A 209 0.93 2.65 -13.06
C TYR A 209 1.25 3.62 -14.22
N LEU A 210 1.86 3.10 -15.31
CA LEU A 210 2.18 3.89 -16.49
C LEU A 210 0.99 4.14 -17.42
N ASN A 211 -0.08 3.31 -17.33
CA ASN A 211 -1.24 3.40 -18.23
C ASN A 211 -2.22 4.49 -17.81
N GLU A 212 -2.17 4.97 -16.59
CA GLU A 212 -3.15 5.90 -16.01
C GLU A 212 -2.83 7.38 -16.26
N GLY A 213 -1.86 7.70 -17.14
CA GLY A 213 -1.46 9.08 -17.42
C GLY A 213 -0.86 9.82 -16.22
N ASN A 214 -0.40 9.08 -15.21
CA ASN A 214 0.15 9.63 -13.96
C ASN A 214 1.41 10.47 -14.16
N ILE A 215 2.02 10.43 -15.34
CA ILE A 215 3.26 11.17 -15.66
C ILE A 215 2.98 12.41 -16.53
N GLU A 216 1.85 12.47 -17.25
CA GLU A 216 1.56 13.52 -18.24
C GLU A 216 0.62 14.63 -17.73
N LYS A 217 0.05 14.48 -16.56
CA LYS A 217 -0.77 15.51 -15.90
C LYS A 217 0.01 16.08 -14.73
#